data_bdbf2a251c1c5bdae1990890228f8e92
#
_entry.id   bdbf2a251c1c5bdae1990890228f8e92
#
_cell.length_a   1.000
_cell.length_b   1.000
_cell.length_c   1.000
_cell.angle_alpha   90.00
_cell.angle_beta   90.00
_cell.angle_gamma   90.00
#
_symmetry.space_group_name_H-M   'P 1'
#
loop_
_entity.id
_entity.type
_entity.pdbx_description
1 polymer ?
#
loop_
_entity_poly.entity_id
_entity_poly.type
_entity_poly.pdbx_seq_one_letter_code
_entity_poly.pdbx_strand_id
1 'polypeptide(L)'
;MKTNYLSSPVTIAAWDSRSPANSQKETKRTKVRGVGSAFVLAAFLGSCVTTELRAQVIVVPNAQATNDGNASATTPTGAASVRSMRIFDASQFAALSGPSFLTQFAWRPDRILGQSGPHSVNLRIYASTTTRSVAGLSMTFADNLGADNTLVFNGTLNWTTGNLPGPGNTRQFDIVFPCTTPFLYDPAAGNLLLDMQLSDDGQSQSITIDTVEGNPTAREIVNTTSSTAVTASFVLPFVQVVQFTFEPLPLVTIRVSQVEVCWNSISNLTYQVQYRSDLTTNVWTSLGDCVRSTNATSCLFDSVVIGQPQRFYRVALTNCVP
;
A
#
# COMPACT_ATOMS: atom_id res chain seq x y z
N MET A 1 -26.85 -17.08 -29.80
CA MET A 1 -25.64 -16.77 -29.01
C MET A 1 -25.67 -17.58 -27.73
N LYS A 2 -24.81 -18.60 -27.63
CA LYS A 2 -24.72 -19.46 -26.44
C LYS A 2 -23.51 -18.97 -25.62
N THR A 3 -23.73 -18.46 -24.42
CA THR A 3 -22.69 -18.06 -23.49
C THR A 3 -22.31 -19.26 -22.64
N ASN A 4 -21.09 -19.77 -22.84
CA ASN A 4 -20.51 -20.84 -22.03
C ASN A 4 -19.84 -20.19 -20.80
N TYR A 5 -20.34 -20.49 -19.61
CA TYR A 5 -19.63 -20.24 -18.35
C TYR A 5 -18.71 -21.43 -18.05
N LEU A 6 -17.42 -21.19 -18.12
CA LEU A 6 -16.40 -22.12 -17.60
C LEU A 6 -16.22 -21.85 -16.10
N SER A 7 -16.67 -22.77 -15.27
CA SER A 7 -16.37 -22.81 -13.84
C SER A 7 -15.02 -23.51 -13.64
N SER A 8 -13.99 -22.75 -13.26
CA SER A 8 -12.74 -23.34 -12.79
C SER A 8 -12.80 -23.58 -11.28
N PRO A 9 -12.37 -24.74 -10.78
CA PRO A 9 -12.32 -25.01 -9.36
C PRO A 9 -11.15 -24.24 -8.72
N VAL A 10 -11.43 -23.50 -7.64
CA VAL A 10 -10.42 -22.88 -6.80
C VAL A 10 -9.82 -23.94 -5.90
N THR A 11 -8.57 -24.31 -6.16
CA THR A 11 -7.78 -25.20 -5.28
C THR A 11 -7.09 -24.33 -4.25
N ILE A 12 -7.47 -24.44 -2.97
CA ILE A 12 -6.77 -23.82 -1.86
C ILE A 12 -5.67 -24.79 -1.41
N ALA A 13 -4.41 -24.45 -1.66
CA ALA A 13 -3.27 -25.18 -1.18
C ALA A 13 -2.99 -24.85 0.30
N ALA A 14 -2.91 -25.87 1.15
CA ALA A 14 -2.55 -25.74 2.55
C ALA A 14 -1.00 -25.63 2.69
N TRP A 15 -0.55 -24.69 3.50
CA TRP A 15 0.85 -24.58 3.93
C TRP A 15 1.10 -25.51 5.12
N ASP A 16 2.09 -26.41 4.98
CA ASP A 16 2.56 -27.34 6.00
C ASP A 16 3.70 -26.69 6.79
N SER A 17 3.45 -26.31 8.04
CA SER A 17 4.49 -25.87 8.97
C SER A 17 4.87 -27.01 9.89
N ARG A 18 5.87 -27.80 9.52
CA ARG A 18 6.53 -28.78 10.40
C ARG A 18 7.54 -28.10 11.31
N SER A 19 7.37 -28.26 12.60
CA SER A 19 8.42 -28.04 13.60
C SER A 19 8.70 -29.34 14.35
N PRO A 20 9.96 -29.65 14.68
CA PRO A 20 10.36 -31.00 15.12
C PRO A 20 10.11 -31.25 16.60
N ALA A 21 9.88 -32.54 16.86
CA ALA A 21 9.69 -33.15 18.18
C ALA A 21 10.91 -32.99 19.09
N ASN A 22 10.66 -32.83 20.38
CA ASN A 22 11.63 -33.36 21.38
C ASN A 22 10.95 -33.80 22.69
N SER A 23 11.17 -35.08 22.95
CA SER A 23 11.53 -35.71 24.22
C SER A 23 10.56 -35.72 25.42
N GLN A 24 10.13 -36.90 25.71
CA GLN A 24 9.45 -37.37 26.92
C GLN A 24 10.22 -37.11 28.22
N LYS A 25 9.50 -36.87 29.30
CA LYS A 25 9.80 -37.39 30.64
C LYS A 25 8.50 -37.62 31.42
N GLU A 26 8.30 -38.90 31.79
CA GLU A 26 7.31 -39.35 32.79
C GLU A 26 7.60 -38.76 34.18
N THR A 27 6.58 -38.38 34.93
CA THR A 27 6.60 -38.50 36.39
C THR A 27 5.21 -38.51 37.03
N LYS A 28 4.88 -39.65 37.65
CA LYS A 28 4.06 -39.95 38.84
C LYS A 28 2.76 -39.19 39.13
N ARG A 29 1.71 -40.01 39.19
CA ARG A 29 0.39 -39.77 39.81
C ARG A 29 0.50 -39.41 41.30
N THR A 30 -0.16 -38.35 41.70
CA THR A 30 -0.60 -38.12 43.05
C THR A 30 -2.08 -37.74 43.03
N LYS A 31 -2.87 -38.50 43.80
CA LYS A 31 -4.32 -38.42 43.95
C LYS A 31 -4.63 -37.38 45.03
N VAL A 32 -5.31 -36.29 44.69
CA VAL A 32 -5.87 -35.35 45.67
C VAL A 32 -7.37 -35.14 45.36
N ARG A 33 -8.14 -35.27 46.46
CA ARG A 33 -9.61 -35.16 46.51
C ARG A 33 -10.10 -33.73 46.21
N GLY A 34 -11.33 -33.70 45.71
CA GLY A 34 -12.02 -32.54 45.22
C GLY A 34 -12.24 -31.39 46.19
N VAL A 35 -12.33 -30.23 45.62
CA VAL A 35 -13.05 -29.03 46.10
C VAL A 35 -13.52 -28.25 44.87
N GLY A 36 -14.72 -27.73 45.03
CA GLY A 36 -15.58 -27.00 44.12
C GLY A 36 -15.04 -26.28 42.91
N SER A 37 -15.68 -26.54 41.79
CA SER A 37 -15.48 -25.84 40.54
C SER A 37 -16.05 -24.44 40.60
N ALA A 38 -15.18 -23.43 40.71
CA ALA A 38 -15.51 -22.07 40.28
C ALA A 38 -15.17 -21.97 38.81
N PHE A 39 -16.17 -21.89 37.96
CA PHE A 39 -15.98 -21.56 36.54
C PHE A 39 -15.54 -20.09 36.44
N VAL A 40 -14.26 -19.85 36.25
CA VAL A 40 -13.74 -18.53 35.77
C VAL A 40 -13.92 -18.53 34.26
N LEU A 41 -14.95 -17.84 33.81
CA LEU A 41 -15.14 -17.51 32.42
C LEU A 41 -14.09 -16.46 32.06
N ALA A 42 -12.91 -16.88 31.59
CA ALA A 42 -11.92 -15.97 31.01
C ALA A 42 -12.43 -15.55 29.64
N ALA A 43 -13.08 -14.39 29.57
CA ALA A 43 -13.35 -13.72 28.29
C ALA A 43 -12.02 -13.28 27.70
N PHE A 44 -11.49 -14.06 26.76
CA PHE A 44 -10.41 -13.61 25.87
C PHE A 44 -10.99 -12.54 24.96
N LEU A 45 -10.92 -11.28 25.38
CA LEU A 45 -10.98 -10.14 24.50
C LEU A 45 -9.73 -10.18 23.63
N GLY A 46 -9.82 -10.85 22.48
CA GLY A 46 -8.83 -10.77 21.44
C GLY A 46 -8.77 -9.33 20.98
N SER A 47 -7.77 -8.58 21.49
CA SER A 47 -7.44 -7.25 20.96
C SER A 47 -7.08 -7.43 19.50
N CYS A 48 -8.01 -7.06 18.62
CA CYS A 48 -7.73 -6.87 17.21
C CYS A 48 -6.78 -5.67 17.14
N VAL A 49 -5.48 -5.93 17.10
CA VAL A 49 -4.48 -4.89 16.79
C VAL A 49 -4.72 -4.51 15.33
N THR A 50 -5.57 -3.52 15.12
CA THR A 50 -5.65 -2.84 13.84
C THR A 50 -4.38 -2.02 13.71
N THR A 51 -3.39 -2.52 12.99
CA THR A 51 -2.31 -1.67 12.49
C THR A 51 -2.97 -0.66 11.54
N GLU A 52 -3.14 0.56 12.03
CA GLU A 52 -3.56 1.65 11.16
C GLU A 52 -2.49 1.82 10.09
N LEU A 53 -2.87 1.55 8.84
CA LEU A 53 -2.09 1.86 7.67
C LEU A 53 -2.07 3.39 7.54
N ARG A 54 -0.98 4.02 7.95
CA ARG A 54 -0.81 5.48 7.88
C ARG A 54 0.01 5.86 6.66
N ALA A 55 -0.34 6.98 6.07
CA ALA A 55 0.49 7.65 5.08
C ALA A 55 1.92 7.81 5.61
N GLN A 56 2.91 7.49 4.78
CA GLN A 56 4.32 7.66 5.11
C GLN A 56 4.90 8.86 4.38
N VAL A 57 5.56 9.72 5.13
CA VAL A 57 6.18 10.94 4.61
C VAL A 57 7.70 10.78 4.62
N ILE A 58 8.34 11.00 3.47
CA ILE A 58 9.79 10.85 3.28
C ILE A 58 10.33 12.11 2.63
N VAL A 59 11.37 12.70 3.23
CA VAL A 59 12.10 13.83 2.65
C VAL A 59 13.35 13.30 1.95
N VAL A 60 13.57 13.73 0.72
CA VAL A 60 14.76 13.38 -0.07
C VAL A 60 15.48 14.64 -0.52
N PRO A 61 16.78 14.76 -0.25
CA PRO A 61 17.64 13.83 0.48
C PRO A 61 17.24 13.69 1.96
N ASN A 62 17.34 12.49 2.55
CA ASN A 62 16.89 12.23 3.93
C ASN A 62 17.63 13.12 4.97
N ALA A 63 18.88 13.49 4.69
CA ALA A 63 19.67 14.35 5.55
C ALA A 63 19.08 15.76 5.73
N GLN A 64 18.21 16.17 4.79
CA GLN A 64 17.56 17.49 4.79
C GLN A 64 16.18 17.48 5.44
N ALA A 65 15.77 16.41 6.09
CA ALA A 65 14.46 16.37 6.74
C ALA A 65 14.28 17.50 7.79
N THR A 66 15.35 17.84 8.50
CA THR A 66 15.37 18.90 9.52
C THR A 66 16.46 19.94 9.30
N ASN A 67 17.21 19.82 8.20
CA ASN A 67 18.30 20.71 7.87
C ASN A 67 17.98 21.46 6.58
N ASP A 68 18.31 22.76 6.56
CA ASP A 68 18.30 23.57 5.34
C ASP A 68 19.34 23.04 4.36
N GLY A 69 19.03 23.11 3.07
CA GLY A 69 20.00 22.76 2.02
C GLY A 69 21.19 23.71 2.01
N ASN A 70 22.23 23.34 1.29
CA ASN A 70 23.44 24.15 1.15
C ASN A 70 23.42 25.03 -0.10
N ALA A 71 22.31 25.05 -0.84
CA ALA A 71 22.11 25.84 -2.05
C ALA A 71 20.65 26.27 -2.15
N SER A 72 20.40 27.22 -3.06
CA SER A 72 19.07 27.67 -3.42
C SER A 72 18.95 27.75 -4.94
N ALA A 73 17.78 27.41 -5.46
CA ALA A 73 17.51 27.54 -6.89
C ALA A 73 16.15 28.19 -7.11
N THR A 74 16.11 29.10 -8.06
CA THR A 74 14.87 29.60 -8.59
C THR A 74 14.24 28.49 -9.42
N THR A 75 13.03 28.05 -9.06
CA THR A 75 12.37 27.07 -9.91
C THR A 75 12.00 27.71 -11.21
N PRO A 76 11.98 26.90 -12.29
CA PRO A 76 11.57 27.37 -13.61
C PRO A 76 10.05 27.59 -13.71
N THR A 77 9.40 28.07 -12.67
CA THR A 77 7.98 28.47 -12.72
C THR A 77 7.83 29.85 -13.35
N GLY A 78 8.92 30.42 -13.82
CA GLY A 78 9.00 31.82 -14.09
C GLY A 78 9.30 32.26 -15.48
N ALA A 79 9.50 31.43 -16.41
CA ALA A 79 9.68 31.81 -17.82
C ALA A 79 9.62 30.58 -18.66
N ALA A 80 9.20 30.70 -19.88
CA ALA A 80 9.37 29.73 -20.93
C ALA A 80 8.97 28.28 -20.56
N SER A 81 8.51 27.56 -21.52
CA SER A 81 8.29 26.10 -21.42
C SER A 81 9.55 25.37 -20.98
N VAL A 82 9.47 24.58 -19.92
CA VAL A 82 10.58 23.86 -19.32
C VAL A 82 10.24 22.37 -19.19
N ARG A 83 11.20 21.51 -19.51
CA ARG A 83 11.17 20.10 -19.13
C ARG A 83 12.30 19.81 -18.18
N SER A 84 11.99 19.25 -17.04
CA SER A 84 12.97 18.79 -16.06
C SER A 84 12.71 17.38 -15.64
N MET A 85 13.76 16.61 -15.43
CA MET A 85 13.66 15.23 -14.98
C MET A 85 14.58 15.02 -13.79
N ARG A 86 14.02 14.44 -12.75
CA ARG A 86 14.69 14.19 -11.47
C ARG A 86 14.68 12.71 -11.16
N ILE A 87 15.85 12.21 -10.80
CA ILE A 87 16.02 10.85 -10.31
C ILE A 87 16.37 10.89 -8.82
N PHE A 88 15.73 10.01 -8.05
CA PHE A 88 15.95 9.87 -6.62
C PHE A 88 16.34 8.42 -6.33
N ASP A 89 17.47 8.24 -5.63
CA ASP A 89 17.99 6.92 -5.29
C ASP A 89 17.02 6.13 -4.41
N ALA A 90 16.80 4.86 -4.74
CA ALA A 90 15.90 3.98 -4.01
C ALA A 90 16.23 3.84 -2.52
N SER A 91 17.52 3.99 -2.14
CA SER A 91 17.94 3.95 -0.75
C SER A 91 17.32 5.04 0.13
N GLN A 92 16.90 6.15 -0.49
CA GLN A 92 16.23 7.25 0.22
C GLN A 92 14.82 6.87 0.69
N PHE A 93 14.25 5.82 0.12
CA PHE A 93 12.92 5.30 0.43
C PHE A 93 12.95 4.00 1.24
N ALA A 94 14.06 3.70 1.89
CA ALA A 94 14.24 2.49 2.72
C ALA A 94 13.25 2.40 3.90
N ALA A 95 12.60 3.50 4.26
CA ALA A 95 11.54 3.52 5.26
C ALA A 95 10.23 2.86 4.76
N LEU A 96 9.99 2.76 3.44
CA LEU A 96 8.86 2.02 2.89
C LEU A 96 9.05 0.53 3.13
N SER A 97 8.04 -0.12 3.70
CA SER A 97 8.07 -1.57 3.97
C SER A 97 7.82 -2.44 2.73
N GLY A 98 7.56 -1.81 1.59
CA GLY A 98 7.27 -2.45 0.30
C GLY A 98 6.60 -1.47 -0.67
N PRO A 99 6.01 -1.98 -1.76
CA PRO A 99 5.31 -1.17 -2.74
C PRO A 99 4.26 -0.27 -2.07
N SER A 100 4.23 1.00 -2.43
CA SER A 100 3.33 2.01 -1.86
C SER A 100 2.90 3.01 -2.93
N PHE A 101 1.71 3.60 -2.78
CA PHE A 101 1.22 4.60 -3.71
C PHE A 101 1.78 5.98 -3.38
N LEU A 102 2.57 6.56 -4.27
CA LEU A 102 2.89 7.98 -4.25
C LEU A 102 1.61 8.77 -4.57
N THR A 103 1.14 9.57 -3.61
CA THR A 103 -0.09 10.36 -3.73
C THR A 103 0.15 11.85 -3.85
N GLN A 104 1.31 12.32 -3.40
CA GLN A 104 1.76 13.69 -3.59
C GLN A 104 3.26 13.83 -3.34
N PHE A 105 3.83 14.89 -3.85
CA PHE A 105 5.13 15.40 -3.39
C PHE A 105 5.05 16.91 -3.18
N ALA A 106 6.00 17.46 -2.42
CA ALA A 106 6.00 18.88 -2.11
C ALA A 106 7.43 19.44 -2.06
N TRP A 107 7.56 20.71 -2.40
CA TRP A 107 8.76 21.50 -2.18
C TRP A 107 8.56 22.44 -0.99
N ARG A 108 9.65 22.91 -0.45
CA ARG A 108 9.66 24.00 0.53
C ARG A 108 10.44 25.19 -0.02
N PRO A 109 10.03 26.44 0.32
CA PRO A 109 10.80 27.62 -0.04
C PRO A 109 12.17 27.59 0.65
N ASP A 110 13.16 28.21 0.01
CA ASP A 110 14.44 28.48 0.63
C ASP A 110 14.25 29.28 1.93
N ARG A 111 15.03 28.98 2.95
CA ARG A 111 14.88 29.58 4.27
C ARG A 111 15.10 31.10 4.27
N ILE A 112 16.01 31.57 3.43
CA ILE A 112 16.44 32.98 3.41
C ILE A 112 15.80 33.72 2.24
N LEU A 113 15.78 33.09 1.05
CA LEU A 113 15.39 33.69 -0.22
C LEU A 113 13.98 33.32 -0.68
N GLY A 114 13.31 32.44 0.06
CA GLY A 114 11.94 32.03 -0.24
C GLY A 114 10.99 33.23 -0.21
N GLN A 115 10.09 33.30 -1.19
CA GLN A 115 9.09 34.35 -1.32
C GLN A 115 7.69 33.75 -1.22
N SER A 116 6.77 34.52 -0.67
CA SER A 116 5.35 34.21 -0.66
C SER A 116 4.62 34.96 -1.78
N GLY A 117 3.55 34.38 -2.26
CA GLY A 117 2.68 35.00 -3.26
C GLY A 117 1.86 33.93 -3.99
N PRO A 118 0.78 34.31 -4.67
CA PRO A 118 0.04 33.40 -5.50
C PRO A 118 0.87 33.08 -6.77
N HIS A 119 0.97 31.79 -7.05
CA HIS A 119 1.62 31.29 -8.25
C HIS A 119 0.68 30.37 -9.01
N SER A 120 0.77 30.38 -10.31
CA SER A 120 0.00 29.52 -11.22
C SER A 120 0.94 28.96 -12.28
N VAL A 121 0.84 27.67 -12.58
CA VAL A 121 1.65 27.03 -13.60
C VAL A 121 0.91 25.86 -14.23
N ASN A 122 1.00 25.74 -15.56
CA ASN A 122 0.47 24.57 -16.27
C ASN A 122 1.52 23.45 -16.30
N LEU A 123 1.15 22.31 -15.78
CA LEU A 123 2.06 21.19 -15.54
C LEU A 123 1.52 19.87 -16.10
N ARG A 124 2.43 19.07 -16.66
CA ARG A 124 2.30 17.63 -16.76
C ARG A 124 3.42 17.01 -15.95
N ILE A 125 3.07 16.05 -15.12
CA ILE A 125 4.03 15.33 -14.28
C ILE A 125 3.85 13.85 -14.51
N TYR A 126 4.97 13.19 -14.86
CA TYR A 126 5.02 11.74 -14.96
C TYR A 126 5.92 11.20 -13.86
N ALA A 127 5.55 10.03 -13.33
CA ALA A 127 6.38 9.25 -12.42
C ALA A 127 6.70 7.90 -13.05
N SER A 128 7.89 7.37 -12.81
CA SER A 128 8.27 6.02 -13.23
C SER A 128 9.34 5.43 -12.31
N THR A 129 9.46 4.09 -12.31
CA THR A 129 10.55 3.36 -11.68
C THR A 129 11.64 3.10 -12.71
N THR A 130 12.84 3.63 -12.51
CA THR A 130 13.95 3.48 -13.46
C THR A 130 15.10 2.65 -12.88
N THR A 131 15.73 1.85 -13.73
CA THR A 131 16.96 1.13 -13.40
C THR A 131 18.23 1.96 -13.62
N ARG A 132 18.10 3.20 -14.13
CA ARG A 132 19.23 4.12 -14.24
C ARG A 132 19.76 4.48 -12.88
N SER A 133 21.09 4.52 -12.75
CA SER A 133 21.69 5.09 -11.54
C SER A 133 21.58 6.62 -11.55
N VAL A 134 21.66 7.23 -10.39
CA VAL A 134 21.64 8.70 -10.25
C VAL A 134 22.74 9.35 -11.11
N ALA A 135 23.96 8.80 -11.09
CA ALA A 135 25.07 9.30 -11.90
C ALA A 135 24.92 9.01 -13.41
N GLY A 136 24.12 7.97 -13.76
CA GLY A 136 23.91 7.51 -15.14
C GLY A 136 22.69 8.10 -15.83
N LEU A 137 22.12 9.19 -15.32
CA LEU A 137 20.99 9.89 -15.94
C LEU A 137 21.38 10.38 -17.34
N SER A 138 20.65 9.92 -18.38
CA SER A 138 20.90 10.27 -19.77
C SER A 138 20.38 11.66 -20.09
N MET A 139 21.07 12.40 -20.92
CA MET A 139 20.59 13.68 -21.47
C MET A 139 19.38 13.52 -22.39
N THR A 140 19.14 12.34 -22.95
CA THR A 140 17.92 12.02 -23.68
C THR A 140 16.84 11.59 -22.68
N PHE A 141 15.78 12.39 -22.55
CA PHE A 141 14.74 12.15 -21.54
C PHE A 141 14.11 10.75 -21.63
N ALA A 142 13.84 10.28 -22.84
CA ALA A 142 13.20 8.98 -23.06
C ALA A 142 14.03 7.79 -22.55
N ASP A 143 15.36 7.89 -22.56
CA ASP A 143 16.26 6.82 -22.12
C ASP A 143 16.20 6.55 -20.62
N ASN A 144 15.63 7.47 -19.84
CA ASN A 144 15.56 7.39 -18.40
C ASN A 144 14.24 6.79 -17.89
N LEU A 145 13.20 6.78 -18.74
CA LEU A 145 11.86 6.36 -18.35
C LEU A 145 11.80 4.86 -18.05
N GLY A 146 11.10 4.50 -17.00
CA GLY A 146 10.72 3.12 -16.73
C GLY A 146 9.52 2.67 -17.56
N ALA A 147 9.31 1.35 -17.63
CA ALA A 147 8.16 0.76 -18.35
C ALA A 147 6.81 1.12 -17.73
N ASP A 148 6.80 1.50 -16.45
CA ASP A 148 5.64 1.91 -15.65
C ASP A 148 5.36 3.42 -15.72
N ASN A 149 5.94 4.15 -16.68
CA ASN A 149 5.81 5.60 -16.79
C ASN A 149 4.35 6.04 -16.83
N THR A 150 3.91 6.74 -15.80
CA THR A 150 2.52 7.09 -15.53
C THR A 150 2.36 8.61 -15.44
N LEU A 151 1.35 9.16 -16.13
CA LEU A 151 0.93 10.55 -15.97
C LEU A 151 0.21 10.72 -14.63
N VAL A 152 0.89 11.30 -13.64
CA VAL A 152 0.38 11.46 -12.28
C VAL A 152 -0.36 12.77 -12.06
N PHE A 153 -0.05 13.81 -12.86
CA PHE A 153 -0.74 15.09 -12.81
C PHE A 153 -0.77 15.74 -14.20
N ASN A 154 -1.91 16.36 -14.56
CA ASN A 154 -2.05 17.17 -15.76
C ASN A 154 -3.06 18.29 -15.50
N GLY A 155 -2.60 19.52 -15.45
CA GLY A 155 -3.47 20.67 -15.23
C GLY A 155 -2.72 21.90 -14.74
N THR A 156 -3.48 22.88 -14.31
CA THR A 156 -2.95 24.10 -13.69
C THR A 156 -2.79 23.88 -12.19
N LEU A 157 -1.57 24.08 -11.69
CA LEU A 157 -1.28 24.10 -10.28
C LEU A 157 -1.25 25.54 -9.78
N ASN A 158 -2.11 25.83 -8.79
CA ASN A 158 -2.12 27.10 -8.08
C ASN A 158 -1.60 26.87 -6.66
N TRP A 159 -0.68 27.69 -6.21
CA TRP A 159 -0.11 27.57 -4.88
C TRP A 159 0.34 28.92 -4.33
N THR A 160 0.40 28.99 -3.00
CA THR A 160 0.93 30.12 -2.24
C THR A 160 1.71 29.56 -1.07
N THR A 161 2.96 29.96 -0.92
CA THR A 161 3.70 29.56 0.28
C THR A 161 3.44 30.55 1.41
N GLY A 162 3.20 30.01 2.61
CA GLY A 162 3.13 30.78 3.84
C GLY A 162 4.52 31.14 4.39
N ASN A 163 5.58 30.56 3.83
CA ASN A 163 6.97 30.71 4.28
C ASN A 163 7.13 30.44 5.79
N LEU A 164 6.32 29.52 6.32
CA LEU A 164 6.24 29.20 7.75
C LEU A 164 7.44 28.34 8.18
N PRO A 165 7.87 28.46 9.44
CA PRO A 165 8.93 27.60 9.99
C PRO A 165 8.56 26.12 9.88
N GLY A 166 9.51 25.31 9.45
CA GLY A 166 9.45 23.86 9.43
C GLY A 166 10.27 23.23 10.58
N PRO A 167 10.46 21.92 10.56
CA PRO A 167 11.31 21.21 11.52
C PRO A 167 12.77 21.69 11.46
N GLY A 168 13.41 21.83 12.61
CA GLY A 168 14.80 22.28 12.68
C GLY A 168 14.96 23.72 12.22
N ASN A 169 15.85 23.96 11.25
CA ASN A 169 16.11 25.28 10.68
C ASN A 169 15.52 25.45 9.27
N THR A 170 14.45 24.75 8.93
CA THR A 170 13.87 24.70 7.60
C THR A 170 12.55 25.50 7.47
N ARG A 171 11.94 25.48 6.27
CA ARG A 171 10.58 25.93 6.02
C ARG A 171 9.63 24.74 5.85
N GLN A 172 8.32 24.98 5.96
CA GLN A 172 7.31 23.96 5.70
C GLN A 172 7.26 23.58 4.20
N PHE A 173 6.93 22.32 3.92
CA PHE A 173 6.68 21.83 2.57
C PHE A 173 5.23 22.19 2.17
N ASP A 174 5.03 23.41 1.73
CA ASP A 174 3.71 23.97 1.41
C ASP A 174 3.47 24.20 -0.10
N ILE A 175 4.46 23.91 -0.94
CA ILE A 175 4.32 23.91 -2.40
C ILE A 175 4.00 22.47 -2.85
N VAL A 176 2.71 22.11 -2.82
CA VAL A 176 2.25 20.74 -2.96
C VAL A 176 1.86 20.41 -4.38
N PHE A 177 2.35 19.28 -4.90
CA PHE A 177 2.03 18.68 -6.20
C PHE A 177 1.21 17.40 -5.96
N PRO A 178 -0.12 17.43 -6.13
CA PRO A 178 -0.95 16.24 -5.95
C PRO A 178 -0.76 15.27 -7.12
N CYS A 179 -0.69 13.98 -6.84
CA CYS A 179 -0.82 12.95 -7.86
C CYS A 179 -2.30 12.62 -8.03
N THR A 180 -2.96 13.21 -9.04
CA THR A 180 -4.37 12.93 -9.36
C THR A 180 -4.58 11.47 -9.79
N THR A 181 -3.52 10.85 -10.31
CA THR A 181 -3.39 9.41 -10.49
C THR A 181 -2.24 8.94 -9.59
N PRO A 182 -2.51 8.20 -8.51
CA PRO A 182 -1.46 7.67 -7.65
C PRO A 182 -0.50 6.76 -8.41
N PHE A 183 0.79 6.85 -8.12
CA PHE A 183 1.82 6.03 -8.74
C PHE A 183 2.29 4.94 -7.78
N LEU A 184 2.17 3.67 -8.19
CA LEU A 184 2.68 2.55 -7.38
C LEU A 184 4.19 2.47 -7.53
N TYR A 185 4.91 2.81 -6.46
CA TYR A 185 6.36 2.77 -6.41
C TYR A 185 6.85 1.64 -5.50
N ASP A 186 7.81 0.86 -6.00
CA ASP A 186 8.54 -0.15 -5.24
C ASP A 186 10.04 0.18 -5.26
N PRO A 187 10.65 0.59 -4.13
CA PRO A 187 12.07 0.88 -4.08
C PRO A 187 12.96 -0.33 -4.35
N ALA A 188 12.46 -1.56 -4.23
CA ALA A 188 13.20 -2.76 -4.61
C ALA A 188 13.30 -2.94 -6.14
N ALA A 189 12.44 -2.30 -6.92
CA ALA A 189 12.43 -2.38 -8.37
C ALA A 189 13.38 -1.35 -9.03
N GLY A 190 13.73 -0.26 -8.34
CA GLY A 190 14.62 0.76 -8.88
C GLY A 190 14.43 2.15 -8.28
N ASN A 191 15.05 3.13 -8.89
CA ASN A 191 15.01 4.53 -8.48
C ASN A 191 13.70 5.21 -8.89
N LEU A 192 13.23 6.16 -8.09
CA LEU A 192 12.07 6.99 -8.45
C LEU A 192 12.49 8.07 -9.43
N LEU A 193 11.76 8.23 -10.52
CA LEU A 193 11.94 9.26 -11.51
C LEU A 193 10.70 10.14 -11.62
N LEU A 194 10.88 11.46 -11.61
CA LEU A 194 9.86 12.44 -11.94
C LEU A 194 10.24 13.20 -13.21
N ASP A 195 9.36 13.22 -14.21
CA ASP A 195 9.47 14.04 -15.44
C ASP A 195 8.41 15.14 -15.38
N MET A 196 8.84 16.38 -15.24
CA MET A 196 7.99 17.56 -15.12
C MET A 196 8.08 18.40 -16.38
N GLN A 197 6.92 18.67 -16.98
CA GLN A 197 6.78 19.44 -18.21
C GLN A 197 5.93 20.68 -17.88
N LEU A 198 6.57 21.84 -17.83
CA LEU A 198 5.95 23.12 -17.59
C LEU A 198 5.66 23.80 -18.92
N SER A 199 4.42 24.26 -19.11
CA SER A 199 4.06 25.11 -20.24
C SER A 199 3.92 26.55 -19.78
N ASP A 200 4.48 27.46 -20.54
CA ASP A 200 4.33 28.90 -20.32
C ASP A 200 2.84 29.28 -20.40
N ASP A 201 2.32 29.92 -19.38
CA ASP A 201 0.98 30.51 -19.33
C ASP A 201 1.00 32.06 -19.32
N GLY A 202 2.18 32.65 -19.52
CA GLY A 202 2.39 34.08 -19.47
C GLY A 202 2.34 34.71 -18.08
N GLN A 203 2.16 33.88 -17.04
CA GLN A 203 2.05 34.32 -15.62
C GLN A 203 3.30 34.01 -14.82
N SER A 204 4.43 34.04 -15.45
CA SER A 204 5.69 33.57 -14.93
C SER A 204 6.12 34.29 -13.64
N GLN A 205 5.95 33.59 -12.51
CA GLN A 205 6.53 33.99 -11.24
C GLN A 205 7.50 32.90 -10.75
N SER A 206 8.71 33.31 -10.46
CA SER A 206 9.72 32.40 -9.90
C SER A 206 9.67 32.41 -8.38
N ILE A 207 9.91 31.27 -7.77
CA ILE A 207 10.16 31.15 -6.35
C ILE A 207 11.52 30.50 -6.13
N THR A 208 12.22 30.96 -5.12
CA THR A 208 13.47 30.31 -4.68
C THR A 208 13.11 29.20 -3.70
N ILE A 209 13.49 28.00 -4.02
CA ILE A 209 13.25 26.79 -3.24
C ILE A 209 14.57 26.24 -2.66
N ASP A 210 14.41 25.48 -1.59
CA ASP A 210 15.50 24.82 -0.91
C ASP A 210 16.11 23.71 -1.77
N THR A 211 17.43 23.74 -1.93
CA THR A 211 18.17 22.78 -2.77
C THR A 211 19.45 22.31 -2.09
N VAL A 212 19.96 21.18 -2.59
CA VAL A 212 21.24 20.62 -2.16
C VAL A 212 22.16 20.48 -3.38
N GLU A 213 23.33 21.07 -3.29
CA GLU A 213 24.41 20.92 -4.28
C GLU A 213 25.29 19.71 -3.95
N GLY A 214 25.76 19.02 -4.99
CA GLY A 214 26.72 17.92 -4.86
C GLY A 214 26.14 16.65 -4.24
N ASN A 215 24.82 16.47 -4.22
CA ASN A 215 24.19 15.31 -3.61
C ASN A 215 24.31 14.06 -4.52
N PRO A 216 24.82 12.91 -4.00
CA PRO A 216 24.97 11.70 -4.80
C PRO A 216 23.67 10.88 -4.93
N THR A 217 22.63 11.17 -4.12
CA THR A 217 21.39 10.36 -4.04
C THR A 217 20.23 10.93 -4.84
N ALA A 218 20.45 12.09 -5.50
CA ALA A 218 19.47 12.65 -6.43
C ALA A 218 20.17 13.52 -7.47
N ARG A 219 19.57 13.63 -8.65
CA ARG A 219 20.11 14.41 -9.77
C ARG A 219 19.00 14.95 -10.64
N GLU A 220 19.24 16.10 -11.26
CA GLU A 220 18.32 16.73 -12.19
C GLU A 220 18.99 17.03 -13.53
N ILE A 221 18.24 16.82 -14.62
CA ILE A 221 18.52 17.32 -15.96
C ILE A 221 17.37 18.23 -16.39
N VAL A 222 17.69 19.26 -17.16
CA VAL A 222 16.70 20.26 -17.55
C VAL A 222 16.90 20.74 -18.99
N ASN A 223 15.78 21.01 -19.67
CA ASN A 223 15.71 21.83 -20.88
C ASN A 223 14.86 23.07 -20.55
N THR A 224 15.45 24.27 -20.70
CA THR A 224 14.83 25.54 -20.30
C THR A 224 14.16 26.28 -21.45
N THR A 225 13.99 25.63 -22.60
CA THR A 225 13.41 26.27 -23.80
C THR A 225 12.16 25.59 -24.33
N SER A 226 11.91 24.33 -23.91
CA SER A 226 10.72 23.58 -24.35
C SER A 226 10.28 22.53 -23.36
N SER A 227 9.00 22.53 -23.03
CA SER A 227 8.37 21.50 -22.18
C SER A 227 8.27 20.13 -22.87
N THR A 228 8.41 20.09 -24.18
CA THR A 228 8.36 18.85 -24.99
C THR A 228 9.73 18.46 -25.54
N ALA A 229 10.80 19.07 -25.05
CA ALA A 229 12.17 18.76 -25.50
C ALA A 229 12.47 17.27 -25.38
N VAL A 230 13.18 16.72 -26.36
CA VAL A 230 13.63 15.31 -26.35
C VAL A 230 14.94 15.12 -25.59
N THR A 231 15.76 16.22 -25.51
CA THR A 231 17.05 16.21 -24.82
C THR A 231 17.14 17.35 -23.81
N ALA A 232 17.84 17.11 -22.72
CA ALA A 232 18.19 18.13 -21.74
C ALA A 232 19.30 19.02 -22.29
N SER A 233 19.32 20.29 -21.87
CA SER A 233 20.40 21.25 -22.15
C SER A 233 21.50 21.21 -21.10
N PHE A 234 21.09 20.87 -19.83
CA PHE A 234 22.01 20.94 -18.69
C PHE A 234 21.77 19.78 -17.74
N VAL A 235 22.84 19.39 -17.06
CA VAL A 235 22.78 18.66 -15.78
C VAL A 235 22.93 19.71 -14.69
N LEU A 236 21.98 19.77 -13.76
CA LEU A 236 22.09 20.72 -12.66
C LEU A 236 23.03 20.19 -11.57
N PRO A 237 23.87 21.06 -10.96
CA PRO A 237 24.75 20.67 -9.87
C PRO A 237 24.00 20.48 -8.54
N PHE A 238 22.75 20.86 -8.50
CA PHE A 238 21.86 20.80 -7.32
C PHE A 238 20.58 20.05 -7.63
N VAL A 239 19.91 19.62 -6.58
CA VAL A 239 18.56 19.03 -6.63
C VAL A 239 17.70 19.67 -5.55
N GLN A 240 16.40 19.82 -5.83
CA GLN A 240 15.45 20.33 -4.86
C GLN A 240 15.29 19.34 -3.70
N VAL A 241 15.09 19.87 -2.47
CA VAL A 241 14.66 19.08 -1.34
C VAL A 241 13.18 18.80 -1.49
N VAL A 242 12.82 17.53 -1.58
CA VAL A 242 11.46 17.07 -1.88
C VAL A 242 10.91 16.25 -0.74
N GLN A 243 9.68 16.51 -0.34
CA GLN A 243 8.90 15.66 0.55
C GLN A 243 7.94 14.82 -0.29
N PHE A 244 7.97 13.50 -0.12
CA PHE A 244 7.08 12.55 -0.75
C PHE A 244 6.08 12.01 0.26
N THR A 245 4.81 11.86 -0.13
CA THR A 245 3.78 11.20 0.68
C THR A 245 3.34 9.93 -0.01
N PHE A 246 3.44 8.82 0.71
CA PHE A 246 3.07 7.50 0.24
C PHE A 246 1.93 6.93 1.07
N GLU A 247 0.96 6.34 0.38
CA GLU A 247 -0.11 5.55 0.99
C GLU A 247 0.21 4.06 0.81
N PRO A 248 0.08 3.25 1.86
CA PRO A 248 0.31 1.81 1.75
C PRO A 248 -0.75 1.13 0.88
N LEU A 249 -0.39 -0.03 0.32
CA LEU A 249 -1.38 -0.86 -0.38
C LEU A 249 -2.50 -1.28 0.59
N PRO A 250 -3.76 -1.29 0.12
CA PRO A 250 -4.87 -1.78 0.93
C PRO A 250 -4.65 -3.24 1.33
N LEU A 251 -4.69 -3.53 2.63
CA LEU A 251 -4.65 -4.90 3.12
C LEU A 251 -6.05 -5.50 3.05
N VAL A 252 -6.26 -6.44 2.13
CA VAL A 252 -7.51 -7.19 2.05
C VAL A 252 -7.45 -8.37 3.01
N THR A 253 -8.34 -8.39 3.99
CA THR A 253 -8.53 -9.52 4.90
C THR A 253 -9.91 -10.13 4.67
N ILE A 254 -9.96 -11.39 4.27
CA ILE A 254 -11.21 -12.15 4.14
C ILE A 254 -11.45 -12.88 5.46
N ARG A 255 -12.58 -12.60 6.11
CA ARG A 255 -13.02 -13.32 7.32
C ARG A 255 -14.31 -14.05 6.99
N VAL A 256 -14.30 -15.37 7.14
CA VAL A 256 -15.49 -16.20 7.03
C VAL A 256 -15.96 -16.48 8.45
N SER A 257 -17.16 -16.02 8.81
CA SER A 257 -17.75 -16.24 10.13
C SER A 257 -18.76 -17.37 10.15
N GLN A 258 -19.33 -17.71 9.00
CA GLN A 258 -20.33 -18.75 8.86
C GLN A 258 -20.15 -19.51 7.56
N VAL A 259 -20.48 -20.80 7.58
CA VAL A 259 -20.59 -21.67 6.40
C VAL A 259 -22.04 -22.08 6.29
N GLU A 260 -22.66 -21.83 5.13
CA GLU A 260 -24.01 -22.32 4.82
C GLU A 260 -23.90 -23.69 4.17
N VAL A 261 -24.50 -24.69 4.80
CA VAL A 261 -24.60 -26.08 4.29
C VAL A 261 -26.01 -26.29 3.76
N CYS A 262 -26.14 -26.37 2.44
CA CYS A 262 -27.42 -26.58 1.77
C CYS A 262 -27.48 -27.96 1.09
N TRP A 263 -28.68 -28.57 1.07
CA TRP A 263 -28.91 -29.87 0.42
C TRP A 263 -30.29 -29.94 -0.22
N ASN A 264 -30.41 -30.79 -1.24
CA ASN A 264 -31.72 -31.12 -1.81
C ASN A 264 -32.50 -31.95 -0.81
N SER A 265 -33.67 -31.51 -0.43
CA SER A 265 -34.49 -32.11 0.59
C SER A 265 -35.86 -32.49 0.07
N ILE A 266 -36.49 -33.49 0.72
CA ILE A 266 -37.86 -33.91 0.42
C ILE A 266 -38.74 -33.41 1.60
N SER A 267 -39.84 -32.75 1.25
CA SER A 267 -40.77 -32.21 2.22
C SER A 267 -41.24 -33.29 3.22
N ASN A 268 -41.37 -32.93 4.47
CA ASN A 268 -41.74 -33.77 5.60
C ASN A 268 -40.73 -34.84 6.05
N LEU A 269 -39.56 -34.93 5.42
CA LEU A 269 -38.45 -35.73 5.93
C LEU A 269 -37.57 -34.93 6.87
N THR A 270 -36.93 -35.64 7.80
CA THR A 270 -36.06 -35.03 8.83
C THR A 270 -34.59 -35.37 8.51
N TYR A 271 -33.75 -34.40 8.59
CA TYR A 271 -32.32 -34.48 8.27
C TYR A 271 -31.48 -34.04 9.45
N GLN A 272 -30.32 -34.67 9.65
CA GLN A 272 -29.29 -34.25 10.57
C GLN A 272 -28.02 -33.86 9.78
N VAL A 273 -27.61 -32.62 9.91
CA VAL A 273 -26.29 -32.20 9.44
C VAL A 273 -25.27 -32.62 10.47
N GLN A 274 -24.16 -33.19 9.98
CA GLN A 274 -23.05 -33.64 10.81
C GLN A 274 -21.74 -33.11 10.23
N TYR A 275 -20.77 -32.87 11.10
CA TYR A 275 -19.43 -32.43 10.69
C TYR A 275 -18.33 -33.25 11.36
N ARG A 276 -17.14 -33.19 10.80
CA ARG A 276 -15.88 -33.66 11.42
C ARG A 276 -14.72 -32.79 10.98
N SER A 277 -13.67 -32.69 11.79
CA SER A 277 -12.49 -31.86 11.52
C SER A 277 -11.39 -32.59 10.75
N ASP A 278 -11.43 -33.94 10.68
CA ASP A 278 -10.48 -34.74 9.90
C ASP A 278 -11.18 -35.95 9.25
N LEU A 279 -10.56 -36.52 8.24
CA LEU A 279 -11.06 -37.70 7.52
C LEU A 279 -10.47 -39.03 8.05
N THR A 280 -9.58 -38.99 9.01
CA THR A 280 -8.89 -40.18 9.55
C THR A 280 -9.74 -40.93 10.58
N THR A 281 -10.59 -40.20 11.30
CA THR A 281 -11.54 -40.76 12.25
C THR A 281 -12.93 -40.91 11.63
N ASN A 282 -13.67 -41.92 12.07
CA ASN A 282 -15.03 -42.16 11.56
C ASN A 282 -16.11 -41.55 12.46
N VAL A 283 -15.72 -40.65 13.35
CA VAL A 283 -16.62 -39.98 14.29
C VAL A 283 -17.19 -38.73 13.67
N TRP A 284 -18.53 -38.68 13.59
CA TRP A 284 -19.29 -37.54 13.12
C TRP A 284 -20.02 -36.88 14.27
N THR A 285 -19.94 -35.57 14.37
CA THR A 285 -20.60 -34.75 15.39
C THR A 285 -21.83 -34.07 14.77
N SER A 286 -22.96 -34.09 15.43
CA SER A 286 -24.16 -33.39 14.97
C SER A 286 -23.95 -31.87 15.01
N LEU A 287 -24.39 -31.21 13.97
CA LEU A 287 -24.40 -29.75 13.84
C LEU A 287 -25.85 -29.28 14.10
N GLY A 288 -26.08 -28.67 15.27
CA GLY A 288 -27.38 -28.20 15.65
C GLY A 288 -28.45 -29.31 15.79
N ASP A 289 -29.69 -28.90 15.82
CA ASP A 289 -30.85 -29.78 15.90
C ASP A 289 -31.19 -30.40 14.53
N CYS A 290 -32.06 -31.39 14.56
CA CYS A 290 -32.56 -31.98 13.33
C CYS A 290 -33.45 -30.99 12.56
N VAL A 291 -33.33 -30.99 11.25
CA VAL A 291 -34.11 -30.10 10.37
C VAL A 291 -35.21 -30.90 9.67
N ARG A 292 -36.47 -30.58 9.97
CA ARG A 292 -37.61 -31.09 9.20
C ARG A 292 -37.78 -30.21 7.96
N SER A 293 -37.64 -30.81 6.81
CA SER A 293 -37.77 -30.07 5.55
C SER A 293 -39.23 -29.73 5.23
N THR A 294 -39.44 -28.50 4.75
CA THR A 294 -40.73 -28.02 4.22
C THR A 294 -40.62 -27.69 2.73
N ASN A 295 -39.40 -27.69 2.16
CA ASN A 295 -39.12 -27.28 0.81
C ASN A 295 -38.21 -28.30 0.09
N ALA A 296 -37.98 -28.06 -1.21
CA ALA A 296 -37.06 -28.87 -2.03
C ALA A 296 -35.58 -28.63 -1.71
N THR A 297 -35.27 -27.57 -0.97
CA THR A 297 -33.93 -27.26 -0.48
C THR A 297 -34.00 -26.86 0.99
N SER A 298 -33.10 -27.37 1.81
CA SER A 298 -32.90 -26.99 3.20
C SER A 298 -31.47 -26.57 3.43
N CYS A 299 -31.27 -25.59 4.32
CA CYS A 299 -29.95 -25.08 4.66
C CYS A 299 -29.79 -24.98 6.18
N LEU A 300 -28.55 -25.11 6.66
CA LEU A 300 -28.16 -24.88 8.05
C LEU A 300 -26.83 -24.12 8.07
N PHE A 301 -26.69 -23.18 8.99
CA PHE A 301 -25.47 -22.43 9.18
C PHE A 301 -24.58 -23.07 10.24
N ASP A 302 -23.29 -23.16 9.96
CA ASP A 302 -22.25 -23.51 10.92
C ASP A 302 -21.35 -22.29 11.15
N SER A 303 -21.09 -21.97 12.42
CA SER A 303 -20.16 -20.92 12.80
C SER A 303 -18.73 -21.41 12.69
N VAL A 304 -17.89 -20.67 11.97
CA VAL A 304 -16.46 -20.98 11.84
C VAL A 304 -15.77 -20.75 13.18
N VAL A 305 -15.14 -21.80 13.72
CA VAL A 305 -14.38 -21.71 14.96
C VAL A 305 -12.93 -21.34 14.63
N ILE A 306 -12.43 -20.28 15.26
CA ILE A 306 -11.03 -19.86 15.13
C ILE A 306 -10.11 -21.00 15.58
N GLY A 307 -9.14 -21.35 14.73
CA GLY A 307 -8.17 -22.42 15.05
C GLY A 307 -8.57 -23.82 14.52
N GLN A 308 -9.73 -23.96 13.90
CA GLN A 308 -10.08 -25.18 13.15
C GLN A 308 -9.89 -24.95 11.65
N PRO A 309 -8.82 -25.50 11.04
CA PRO A 309 -8.46 -25.18 9.67
C PRO A 309 -9.41 -25.77 8.63
N GLN A 310 -10.18 -26.80 8.98
CA GLN A 310 -11.09 -27.47 8.04
C GLN A 310 -12.25 -28.16 8.76
N ARG A 311 -13.38 -28.26 8.08
CA ARG A 311 -14.52 -29.08 8.45
C ARG A 311 -15.07 -29.78 7.21
N PHE A 312 -15.47 -31.05 7.40
CA PHE A 312 -16.17 -31.84 6.38
C PHE A 312 -17.60 -32.04 6.85
N TYR A 313 -18.54 -31.92 5.95
CA TYR A 313 -19.97 -32.02 6.26
C TYR A 313 -20.59 -33.19 5.54
N ARG A 314 -21.62 -33.76 6.21
CA ARG A 314 -22.57 -34.68 5.58
C ARG A 314 -23.96 -34.40 6.09
N VAL A 315 -24.95 -34.78 5.29
CA VAL A 315 -26.36 -34.75 5.67
C VAL A 315 -26.87 -36.18 5.69
N ALA A 316 -27.50 -36.56 6.79
CA ALA A 316 -28.10 -37.88 6.98
C ALA A 316 -29.60 -37.77 7.14
N LEU A 317 -30.36 -38.65 6.48
CA LEU A 317 -31.77 -38.82 6.76
C LEU A 317 -31.91 -39.50 8.11
N THR A 318 -32.84 -39.03 8.95
CA THR A 318 -32.96 -39.50 10.32
C THR A 318 -34.43 -39.49 10.79
N ASN A 319 -34.70 -40.24 11.85
CA ASN A 319 -35.97 -40.24 12.53
C ASN A 319 -35.96 -39.41 13.83
N CYS A 320 -34.98 -38.54 14.03
CA CYS A 320 -34.95 -37.66 15.18
C CYS A 320 -36.17 -36.69 15.16
N VAL A 321 -36.65 -36.33 16.32
CA VAL A 321 -37.70 -35.31 16.46
C VAL A 321 -37.00 -33.97 16.53
N PRO A 322 -37.40 -33.00 15.69
CA PRO A 322 -36.82 -31.65 15.67
C PRO A 322 -37.07 -30.91 16.97
#